data_cda6bc30b4e1c47da88b3237df7818d9
#
_entry.id   cda6bc30b4e1c47da88b3237df7818d9
#
_cell.length_a   1.000
_cell.length_b   1.000
_cell.length_c   1.000
_cell.angle_alpha   90.00
_cell.angle_beta   90.00
_cell.angle_gamma   90.00
#
_symmetry.space_group_name_H-M   'P 1'
#
loop_
_entity.id
_entity.type
_entity.pdbx_description
1 polymer ?
#
loop_
_entity_poly.entity_id
_entity_poly.type
_entity_poly.pdbx_seq_one_letter_code
_entity_poly.pdbx_strand_id
1 'polypeptide(L)'
;MSSLSSASNEAACRFVSSRGLLKSCSIHSSYPRSSSPNDLEHVRQFIVNQEKYRHRQTPVGIYVCCDAFQEFIQTYANQITVPYIVVSGDGDLTMFHEAVSREKYHKFLMFMISSNLRGLFSQNMDIQGCRVFLTEKITKLWTANAAIYKTSDAPKTLEDAIQNVTRKLRQFPIGMDYHTISANPWHRWAIGSTDTAAAAVAPHTPLGQECTLIREIRDTMKPFHQRKIRIYSNVMLCPDRFNDRVTAIREIPAELISQQTTFIPRIQTWRNMTEYAFVLSPFGNGMDCHRTWEALLCGCIPIVRSTVFNDLFEGLPVLIVERWSDISLQLLVTALADFKDKHDKGELKYEKLDLAYYTKMFS
;
A
#
# COMPACT_ATOMS: atom_id res chain seq x y z
N MET A 1 6.56 1.17 30.17
CA MET A 1 6.40 0.81 28.76
C MET A 1 5.54 -0.43 28.72
N SER A 2 4.24 -0.30 28.46
CA SER A 2 3.38 -1.47 28.28
C SER A 2 3.80 -2.16 26.98
N SER A 3 4.30 -3.39 27.07
CA SER A 3 4.47 -4.25 25.92
C SER A 3 3.12 -4.35 25.20
N LEU A 4 3.01 -3.76 24.00
CA LEU A 4 1.91 -4.06 23.11
C LEU A 4 1.88 -5.58 22.98
N SER A 5 0.80 -6.23 23.40
CA SER A 5 0.69 -7.67 23.28
C SER A 5 0.88 -8.05 21.81
N SER A 6 1.57 -9.17 21.53
CA SER A 6 1.78 -9.68 20.16
C SER A 6 0.46 -9.77 19.37
N ALA A 7 -0.68 -9.89 20.05
CA ALA A 7 -2.02 -9.91 19.47
C ALA A 7 -2.46 -8.60 18.80
N SER A 8 -1.85 -7.45 19.14
CA SER A 8 -2.17 -6.14 18.52
C SER A 8 -1.12 -5.70 17.50
N ASN A 9 -0.16 -6.54 17.17
CA ASN A 9 0.93 -6.20 16.27
C ASN A 9 0.68 -6.78 14.87
N GLU A 10 0.37 -5.93 13.90
CA GLU A 10 0.17 -6.31 12.51
C GLU A 10 1.45 -6.87 11.84
N ALA A 11 2.64 -6.59 12.38
CA ALA A 11 3.89 -7.21 11.90
C ALA A 11 3.97 -8.72 12.17
N ALA A 12 3.09 -9.26 13.04
CA ALA A 12 2.96 -10.69 13.26
C ALA A 12 2.01 -11.37 12.27
N CYS A 13 1.25 -10.59 11.47
CA CYS A 13 0.37 -11.09 10.43
C CYS A 13 1.18 -11.54 9.21
N ARG A 14 0.67 -12.54 8.52
CA ARG A 14 1.24 -13.02 7.26
C ARG A 14 1.01 -12.03 6.11
N PHE A 15 -0.24 -11.53 6.00
CA PHE A 15 -0.60 -10.72 4.85
C PHE A 15 -0.16 -9.27 5.02
N VAL A 16 0.23 -8.67 3.87
CA VAL A 16 0.70 -7.29 3.84
C VAL A 16 -0.37 -6.31 4.27
N SER A 17 0.05 -5.36 5.08
CA SER A 17 -0.74 -4.18 5.48
C SER A 17 0.21 -3.00 5.71
N SER A 18 -0.27 -1.77 5.52
CA SER A 18 0.55 -0.57 5.76
C SER A 18 1.11 -0.54 7.18
N ARG A 19 0.29 -0.88 8.18
CA ARG A 19 0.73 -0.93 9.58
C ARG A 19 1.58 -2.14 9.92
N GLY A 20 1.47 -3.24 9.18
CA GLY A 20 2.40 -4.38 9.27
C GLY A 20 3.80 -3.96 8.82
N LEU A 21 3.90 -3.26 7.68
CA LEU A 21 5.17 -2.72 7.19
C LEU A 21 5.75 -1.68 8.14
N LEU A 22 4.92 -0.78 8.67
CA LEU A 22 5.31 0.19 9.68
C LEU A 22 5.94 -0.48 10.90
N LYS A 23 5.24 -1.42 11.51
CA LYS A 23 5.69 -2.10 12.74
C LYS A 23 6.85 -3.07 12.49
N SER A 24 7.17 -3.37 11.25
CA SER A 24 8.37 -4.11 10.85
C SER A 24 9.62 -3.21 10.79
N CYS A 25 9.47 -1.88 10.79
CA CYS A 25 10.59 -0.95 10.86
C CYS A 25 11.23 -0.94 12.26
N SER A 26 12.57 -0.80 12.31
CA SER A 26 13.27 -0.69 13.60
C SER A 26 12.90 0.57 14.38
N ILE A 27 12.58 1.64 13.66
CA ILE A 27 12.23 2.96 14.20
C ILE A 27 10.84 3.31 13.70
N HIS A 28 9.87 3.31 14.60
CA HIS A 28 8.49 3.67 14.28
C HIS A 28 7.80 4.25 15.51
N SER A 29 6.73 5.00 15.30
CA SER A 29 5.91 5.48 16.40
C SER A 29 5.05 4.35 16.99
N SER A 30 4.70 4.49 18.27
CA SER A 30 3.79 3.53 18.95
C SER A 30 2.37 3.60 18.39
N TYR A 31 1.97 4.78 17.89
CA TYR A 31 0.67 5.06 17.31
C TYR A 31 0.86 5.79 15.99
N PRO A 32 0.81 5.08 14.85
CA PRO A 32 0.75 5.75 13.57
C PRO A 32 -0.62 6.46 13.48
N ARG A 33 -0.59 7.76 13.30
CA ARG A 33 -1.78 8.55 13.00
C ARG A 33 -1.59 9.14 11.62
N SER A 34 -2.39 8.69 10.68
CA SER A 34 -2.46 9.24 9.32
C SER A 34 -2.79 10.75 9.30
N SER A 35 -3.32 11.27 10.39
CA SER A 35 -3.77 12.67 10.51
C SER A 35 -2.87 13.55 11.40
N SER A 36 -1.72 13.07 11.85
CA SER A 36 -0.83 13.85 12.73
C SER A 36 0.54 14.04 12.09
N PRO A 37 0.78 15.19 11.40
CA PRO A 37 2.07 15.51 10.82
C PRO A 37 3.20 15.67 11.85
N ASN A 38 2.86 15.79 13.13
CA ASN A 38 3.80 16.05 14.22
C ASN A 38 4.33 14.79 14.92
N ASP A 39 3.98 13.59 14.47
CA ASP A 39 4.42 12.36 15.15
C ASP A 39 5.78 11.87 14.63
N LEU A 40 6.80 12.72 14.74
CA LEU A 40 8.20 12.40 14.39
C LEU A 40 9.12 12.28 15.61
N GLU A 41 8.56 12.18 16.81
CA GLU A 41 9.35 12.05 18.04
C GLU A 41 10.26 10.82 18.01
N HIS A 42 9.80 9.71 17.45
CA HIS A 42 10.61 8.50 17.26
C HIS A 42 11.83 8.75 16.36
N VAL A 43 11.67 9.60 15.31
CA VAL A 43 12.79 10.00 14.44
C VAL A 43 13.77 10.88 15.19
N ARG A 44 13.28 11.85 15.97
CA ARG A 44 14.11 12.73 16.80
C ARG A 44 14.94 11.92 17.80
N GLN A 45 14.30 10.99 18.50
CA GLN A 45 14.98 10.10 19.44
C GLN A 45 16.02 9.18 18.75
N PHE A 46 15.70 8.70 17.54
CA PHE A 46 16.64 7.95 16.75
C PHE A 46 17.87 8.77 16.40
N ILE A 47 17.71 10.00 15.91
CA ILE A 47 18.84 10.88 15.54
C ILE A 47 19.78 11.10 16.73
N VAL A 48 19.26 11.36 17.92
CA VAL A 48 20.07 11.52 19.14
C VAL A 48 20.88 10.25 19.48
N ASN A 49 20.33 9.08 19.15
CA ASN A 49 20.92 7.80 19.52
C ASN A 49 21.51 7.04 18.32
N GLN A 50 21.64 7.64 17.15
CA GLN A 50 21.95 6.94 15.89
C GLN A 50 23.34 6.26 15.88
N GLU A 51 24.28 6.72 16.70
CA GLU A 51 25.59 6.08 16.82
C GLU A 51 25.53 4.60 17.21
N LYS A 52 24.49 4.17 17.92
CA LYS A 52 24.26 2.76 18.27
C LYS A 52 24.06 1.87 17.04
N TYR A 53 23.71 2.47 15.90
CA TYR A 53 23.41 1.78 14.64
C TYR A 53 24.55 1.84 13.63
N ARG A 54 25.66 2.53 13.94
CA ARG A 54 26.79 2.75 13.01
C ARG A 54 27.41 1.45 12.48
N HIS A 55 27.46 0.42 13.30
CA HIS A 55 28.09 -0.86 12.97
C HIS A 55 27.11 -1.92 12.44
N ARG A 56 25.85 -1.56 12.19
CA ARG A 56 24.90 -2.50 11.58
C ARG A 56 25.29 -2.78 10.13
N GLN A 57 25.20 -4.04 9.76
CA GLN A 57 25.39 -4.47 8.37
C GLN A 57 24.19 -4.10 7.49
N THR A 58 22.99 -4.02 8.07
CA THR A 58 21.76 -3.67 7.37
C THR A 58 21.33 -2.23 7.68
N PRO A 59 20.75 -1.51 6.72
CA PRO A 59 20.22 -0.16 6.94
C PRO A 59 19.14 -0.15 8.03
N VAL A 60 19.00 0.96 8.73
CA VAL A 60 17.93 1.14 9.72
C VAL A 60 16.63 1.47 9.02
N GLY A 61 15.60 0.65 9.19
CA GLY A 61 14.25 0.92 8.73
C GLY A 61 13.59 1.99 9.61
N ILE A 62 13.20 3.11 9.00
CA ILE A 62 12.51 4.22 9.66
C ILE A 62 11.15 4.38 9.03
N TYR A 63 10.09 4.30 9.83
CA TYR A 63 8.75 4.60 9.36
C TYR A 63 8.43 6.10 9.50
N VAL A 64 7.84 6.68 8.46
CA VAL A 64 7.36 8.05 8.45
C VAL A 64 5.95 8.06 7.84
N CYS A 65 4.95 8.54 8.59
CA CYS A 65 3.62 8.71 8.04
C CYS A 65 3.66 9.63 6.80
N CYS A 66 2.87 9.31 5.80
CA CYS A 66 2.77 10.07 4.55
C CYS A 66 2.53 11.57 4.81
N ASP A 67 1.63 11.91 5.75
CA ASP A 67 1.30 13.30 6.11
C ASP A 67 2.46 14.04 6.82
N ALA A 68 3.38 13.30 7.45
CA ALA A 68 4.56 13.86 8.12
C ALA A 68 5.82 13.86 7.22
N PHE A 69 5.73 13.33 6.00
CA PHE A 69 6.89 13.12 5.14
C PHE A 69 7.58 14.43 4.75
N GLN A 70 6.82 15.50 4.47
CA GLN A 70 7.39 16.80 4.15
C GLN A 70 8.20 17.37 5.33
N GLU A 71 7.67 17.29 6.53
CA GLU A 71 8.38 17.73 7.74
C GLU A 71 9.65 16.91 7.97
N PHE A 72 9.57 15.59 7.76
CA PHE A 72 10.72 14.70 7.87
C PHE A 72 11.87 15.12 6.95
N ILE A 73 11.62 15.35 5.65
CA ILE A 73 12.68 15.73 4.69
C ILE A 73 13.20 17.14 4.90
N GLN A 74 12.43 18.03 5.52
CA GLN A 74 12.85 19.39 5.81
C GLN A 74 13.74 19.47 7.03
N THR A 75 13.39 18.77 8.09
CA THR A 75 13.93 18.96 9.43
C THR A 75 14.90 17.87 9.84
N TYR A 76 14.64 16.61 9.49
CA TYR A 76 15.32 15.46 10.09
C TYR A 76 16.24 14.70 9.15
N ALA A 77 15.87 14.53 7.89
CA ALA A 77 16.56 13.62 6.98
C ALA A 77 18.07 13.92 6.80
N ASN A 78 18.44 15.20 6.80
CA ASN A 78 19.85 15.64 6.67
C ASN A 78 20.69 15.44 7.94
N GLN A 79 20.05 15.12 9.07
CA GLN A 79 20.73 14.85 10.34
C GLN A 79 21.07 13.36 10.53
N ILE A 80 20.60 12.49 9.62
CA ILE A 80 20.84 11.05 9.71
C ILE A 80 22.17 10.72 9.05
N THR A 81 23.13 10.24 9.85
CA THR A 81 24.51 9.95 9.43
C THR A 81 24.81 8.46 9.26
N VAL A 82 23.88 7.58 9.60
CA VAL A 82 23.96 6.13 9.40
C VAL A 82 23.14 5.67 8.20
N PRO A 83 23.46 4.51 7.57
CA PRO A 83 22.64 3.99 6.47
C PRO A 83 21.20 3.69 6.93
N TYR A 84 20.22 4.20 6.18
CA TYR A 84 18.81 4.02 6.51
C TYR A 84 17.92 3.83 5.30
N ILE A 85 16.73 3.29 5.55
CA ILE A 85 15.62 3.16 4.61
C ILE A 85 14.43 3.90 5.21
N VAL A 86 13.67 4.61 4.39
CA VAL A 86 12.40 5.19 4.79
C VAL A 86 11.26 4.35 4.23
N VAL A 87 10.31 4.01 5.10
CA VAL A 87 9.03 3.40 4.77
C VAL A 87 7.94 4.43 5.06
N SER A 88 7.21 4.88 4.03
CA SER A 88 6.19 5.92 4.16
C SER A 88 4.82 5.40 3.75
N GLY A 89 3.84 5.48 4.63
CA GLY A 89 2.48 4.99 4.39
C GLY A 89 1.47 5.58 5.36
N ASP A 90 0.37 4.87 5.54
CA ASP A 90 -0.75 5.24 6.42
C ASP A 90 -1.35 6.62 6.07
N GLY A 91 -1.49 6.90 4.76
CA GLY A 91 -2.10 8.11 4.22
C GLY A 91 -2.52 7.93 2.77
N ASP A 92 -3.39 8.83 2.30
CA ASP A 92 -4.04 8.76 0.99
C ASP A 92 -3.34 9.61 -0.10
N LEU A 93 -2.31 10.38 0.30
CA LEU A 93 -1.60 11.30 -0.59
C LEU A 93 -0.67 10.54 -1.54
N THR A 94 -0.64 10.97 -2.80
CA THR A 94 0.30 10.46 -3.79
C THR A 94 1.72 10.94 -3.49
N MET A 95 2.63 10.03 -3.27
CA MET A 95 4.05 10.30 -3.11
C MET A 95 4.65 10.55 -4.50
N PHE A 96 5.39 11.60 -4.75
CA PHE A 96 5.75 12.71 -3.83
C PHE A 96 4.93 13.98 -4.13
N HIS A 97 4.19 13.98 -5.25
CA HIS A 97 3.52 15.16 -5.80
C HIS A 97 2.52 15.83 -4.86
N GLU A 98 1.88 15.06 -3.97
CA GLU A 98 0.93 15.59 -2.99
C GLU A 98 1.51 15.62 -1.58
N ALA A 99 2.37 14.66 -1.24
CA ALA A 99 3.00 14.60 0.08
C ALA A 99 4.10 15.65 0.28
N VAL A 100 4.58 16.29 -0.81
CA VAL A 100 5.60 17.34 -0.76
C VAL A 100 5.14 18.52 -1.60
N SER A 101 5.08 19.71 -1.01
CA SER A 101 4.72 20.93 -1.73
C SER A 101 5.82 21.33 -2.75
N ARG A 102 5.43 21.98 -3.85
CA ARG A 102 6.33 22.26 -4.99
C ARG A 102 7.56 23.09 -4.58
N GLU A 103 7.39 24.04 -3.67
CA GLU A 103 8.50 24.86 -3.16
C GLU A 103 9.52 24.04 -2.34
N LYS A 104 9.16 22.83 -1.92
CA LYS A 104 10.02 21.90 -1.17
C LYS A 104 10.63 20.77 -2.03
N TYR A 105 10.37 20.74 -3.32
CA TYR A 105 10.90 19.70 -4.21
C TYR A 105 12.45 19.63 -4.21
N HIS A 106 13.13 20.75 -3.95
CA HIS A 106 14.57 20.74 -3.77
C HIS A 106 15.00 19.94 -2.53
N LYS A 107 14.22 19.97 -1.44
CA LYS A 107 14.49 19.15 -0.23
C LYS A 107 14.29 17.67 -0.53
N PHE A 108 13.24 17.32 -1.28
CA PHE A 108 13.06 15.94 -1.75
C PHE A 108 14.22 15.45 -2.59
N LEU A 109 14.70 16.28 -3.53
CA LEU A 109 15.87 15.95 -4.33
C LEU A 109 17.12 15.72 -3.45
N MET A 110 17.41 16.62 -2.51
CA MET A 110 18.55 16.48 -1.59
C MET A 110 18.44 15.23 -0.71
N PHE A 111 17.26 14.92 -0.23
CA PHE A 111 16.98 13.68 0.48
C PHE A 111 17.29 12.45 -0.39
N MET A 112 16.83 12.43 -1.64
CA MET A 112 17.03 11.29 -2.55
C MET A 112 18.50 11.09 -2.96
N ILE A 113 19.30 12.17 -3.09
CA ILE A 113 20.73 12.06 -3.44
C ILE A 113 21.58 11.63 -2.23
N SER A 114 21.08 11.77 -1.00
CA SER A 114 21.86 11.41 0.20
C SER A 114 22.44 10.00 0.10
N SER A 115 23.73 9.86 0.35
CA SER A 115 24.43 8.56 0.35
C SER A 115 23.98 7.66 1.50
N ASN A 116 23.46 8.22 2.59
CA ASN A 116 22.95 7.46 3.73
C ASN A 116 21.58 6.84 3.45
N LEU A 117 20.77 7.43 2.56
CA LEU A 117 19.50 6.85 2.14
C LEU A 117 19.74 5.66 1.20
N ARG A 118 19.31 4.47 1.61
CA ARG A 118 19.40 3.23 0.84
C ARG A 118 18.12 2.88 0.08
N GLY A 119 16.98 3.39 0.52
CA GLY A 119 15.69 3.17 -0.13
C GLY A 119 14.59 4.08 0.42
N LEU A 120 13.67 4.43 -0.45
CA LEU A 120 12.38 5.03 -0.12
C LEU A 120 11.29 4.07 -0.57
N PHE A 121 10.63 3.46 0.39
CA PHE A 121 9.48 2.59 0.20
C PHE A 121 8.23 3.39 0.53
N SER A 122 7.30 3.51 -0.41
CA SER A 122 6.10 4.29 -0.14
C SER A 122 4.84 3.64 -0.70
N GLN A 123 3.78 3.74 0.10
CA GLN A 123 2.41 3.57 -0.36
C GLN A 123 2.05 4.72 -1.31
N ASN A 124 1.15 4.49 -2.24
CA ASN A 124 0.70 5.50 -3.21
C ASN A 124 1.86 6.21 -3.95
N MET A 125 2.93 5.50 -4.30
CA MET A 125 4.07 6.09 -4.99
C MET A 125 3.88 6.08 -6.51
N ASP A 126 3.87 7.25 -7.12
CA ASP A 126 4.07 7.43 -8.55
C ASP A 126 5.56 7.26 -8.89
N ILE A 127 5.98 6.01 -9.11
CA ILE A 127 7.40 5.69 -9.41
C ILE A 127 7.85 6.37 -10.71
N GLN A 128 7.02 6.38 -11.74
CA GLN A 128 7.41 6.94 -13.04
C GLN A 128 7.54 8.46 -12.96
N GLY A 129 6.57 9.16 -12.35
CA GLY A 129 6.67 10.60 -12.12
C GLY A 129 7.86 10.97 -11.25
N CYS A 130 8.15 10.18 -10.19
CA CYS A 130 9.36 10.37 -9.37
C CYS A 130 10.64 10.19 -10.21
N ARG A 131 10.72 9.17 -11.06
CA ARG A 131 11.88 8.93 -11.93
C ARG A 131 12.10 10.05 -12.91
N VAL A 132 11.05 10.50 -13.60
CA VAL A 132 11.12 11.63 -14.54
C VAL A 132 11.64 12.87 -13.84
N PHE A 133 11.04 13.24 -12.71
CA PHE A 133 11.47 14.40 -11.91
C PHE A 133 12.95 14.30 -11.49
N LEU A 134 13.35 13.17 -10.91
CA LEU A 134 14.71 12.99 -10.41
C LEU A 134 15.74 13.00 -11.56
N THR A 135 15.43 12.35 -12.68
CA THR A 135 16.29 12.36 -13.88
C THR A 135 16.51 13.77 -14.38
N GLU A 136 15.46 14.58 -14.54
CA GLU A 136 15.56 15.97 -14.96
C GLU A 136 16.45 16.79 -14.01
N LYS A 137 16.22 16.68 -12.69
CA LYS A 137 16.96 17.47 -11.71
C LYS A 137 18.41 17.03 -11.56
N ILE A 138 18.69 15.73 -11.60
CA ILE A 138 20.05 15.20 -11.54
C ILE A 138 20.82 15.63 -12.79
N THR A 139 20.22 15.55 -13.97
CA THR A 139 20.85 16.01 -15.22
C THR A 139 21.24 17.49 -15.15
N LYS A 140 20.35 18.36 -14.61
CA LYS A 140 20.67 19.78 -14.42
C LYS A 140 21.83 20.00 -13.45
N LEU A 141 21.85 19.30 -12.32
CA LEU A 141 22.95 19.38 -11.35
C LEU A 141 24.27 18.88 -11.93
N TRP A 142 24.24 17.80 -12.68
CA TRP A 142 25.42 17.22 -13.34
C TRP A 142 26.00 18.19 -14.35
N THR A 143 25.16 18.71 -15.24
CA THR A 143 25.58 19.69 -16.31
C THR A 143 26.11 20.97 -15.67
N ALA A 144 25.56 21.43 -14.58
CA ALA A 144 26.04 22.56 -13.80
C ALA A 144 27.35 22.27 -13.03
N ASN A 145 27.87 21.05 -13.11
CA ASN A 145 29.08 20.62 -12.40
C ASN A 145 28.99 20.90 -10.89
N ALA A 146 27.84 20.59 -10.28
CA ALA A 146 27.57 20.87 -8.89
C ALA A 146 28.54 20.16 -7.96
N ALA A 147 28.89 20.81 -6.85
CA ALA A 147 29.89 20.32 -5.88
C ALA A 147 29.60 18.89 -5.34
N ILE A 148 28.32 18.49 -5.28
CA ILE A 148 27.91 17.16 -4.85
C ILE A 148 28.48 16.02 -5.72
N TYR A 149 28.85 16.30 -6.97
CA TYR A 149 29.46 15.33 -7.89
C TYR A 149 30.98 15.49 -8.01
N LYS A 150 31.61 16.28 -7.14
CA LYS A 150 33.09 16.50 -7.09
C LYS A 150 33.79 15.74 -5.97
N THR A 151 33.08 14.86 -5.28
CA THR A 151 33.64 14.05 -4.17
C THR A 151 34.29 12.77 -4.72
N SER A 152 35.21 12.16 -3.96
CA SER A 152 35.86 10.89 -4.32
C SER A 152 34.89 9.76 -4.60
N ASP A 153 33.74 9.76 -3.93
CA ASP A 153 32.71 8.72 -4.00
C ASP A 153 31.57 9.08 -4.99
N ALA A 154 31.77 10.15 -5.78
CA ALA A 154 30.78 10.59 -6.74
C ALA A 154 30.60 9.55 -7.89
N PRO A 155 29.39 9.45 -8.46
CA PRO A 155 29.15 8.65 -9.65
C PRO A 155 30.09 9.08 -10.80
N LYS A 156 30.57 8.09 -11.58
CA LYS A 156 31.50 8.37 -12.68
C LYS A 156 30.80 8.90 -13.93
N THR A 157 29.53 8.54 -14.10
CA THR A 157 28.72 8.94 -15.26
C THR A 157 27.39 9.54 -14.80
N LEU A 158 26.77 10.30 -15.70
CA LEU A 158 25.41 10.83 -15.47
C LEU A 158 24.40 9.67 -15.27
N GLU A 159 24.56 8.59 -16.04
CA GLU A 159 23.72 7.41 -15.94
C GLU A 159 23.82 6.77 -14.55
N ASP A 160 25.05 6.58 -14.04
CA ASP A 160 25.26 6.07 -12.66
C ASP A 160 24.60 6.99 -11.62
N ALA A 161 24.70 8.32 -11.81
CA ALA A 161 24.09 9.28 -10.91
C ALA A 161 22.55 9.13 -10.87
N ILE A 162 21.93 9.00 -12.03
CA ILE A 162 20.48 8.78 -12.15
C ILE A 162 20.08 7.43 -11.55
N GLN A 163 20.78 6.35 -11.90
CA GLN A 163 20.48 5.02 -11.40
C GLN A 163 20.65 4.91 -9.88
N ASN A 164 21.72 5.52 -9.33
CA ASN A 164 21.97 5.52 -7.87
C ASN A 164 20.84 6.15 -7.07
N VAL A 165 20.08 7.05 -7.66
CA VAL A 165 18.94 7.72 -7.00
C VAL A 165 17.64 6.98 -7.31
N THR A 166 17.36 6.70 -8.58
CA THR A 166 16.07 6.12 -9.00
C THR A 166 15.87 4.68 -8.52
N ARG A 167 16.96 3.91 -8.37
CA ARG A 167 16.91 2.56 -7.80
C ARG A 167 16.46 2.49 -6.33
N LYS A 168 16.47 3.62 -5.63
CA LYS A 168 16.01 3.69 -4.22
C LYS A 168 14.49 3.68 -4.11
N LEU A 169 13.77 4.04 -5.17
CA LEU A 169 12.31 4.10 -5.19
C LEU A 169 11.71 2.69 -5.17
N ARG A 170 10.81 2.46 -4.25
CA ARG A 170 10.05 1.22 -4.11
C ARG A 170 8.61 1.53 -3.73
N GLN A 171 7.69 0.81 -4.34
CA GLN A 171 6.26 0.90 -4.04
C GLN A 171 5.85 -0.29 -3.18
N PHE A 172 4.92 -0.05 -2.26
CA PHE A 172 4.24 -1.12 -1.54
C PHE A 172 2.73 -0.83 -1.44
N PRO A 173 1.91 -1.87 -1.26
CA PRO A 173 0.46 -1.73 -1.20
C PRO A 173 -0.03 -1.21 0.15
N ILE A 174 -1.26 -0.68 0.14
CA ILE A 174 -2.00 -0.44 1.38
C ILE A 174 -2.29 -1.78 2.10
N GLY A 175 -2.55 -2.84 1.35
CA GLY A 175 -2.81 -4.20 1.86
C GLY A 175 -4.08 -4.31 2.68
N MET A 176 -4.07 -5.24 3.65
CA MET A 176 -5.19 -5.51 4.55
C MET A 176 -5.48 -4.36 5.51
N ASP A 177 -6.75 -4.09 5.74
CA ASP A 177 -7.19 -3.21 6.82
C ASP A 177 -7.44 -4.00 8.11
N TYR A 178 -6.42 -4.25 8.88
CA TYR A 178 -6.60 -4.81 10.22
C TYR A 178 -6.96 -3.75 11.27
N HIS A 179 -6.54 -2.51 11.04
CA HIS A 179 -6.55 -1.45 12.06
C HIS A 179 -7.94 -0.89 12.36
N THR A 180 -8.83 -0.80 11.37
CA THR A 180 -10.16 -0.20 11.58
C THR A 180 -10.95 -0.97 12.63
N ILE A 181 -11.05 -2.28 12.52
CA ILE A 181 -11.75 -3.12 13.50
C ILE A 181 -10.95 -3.25 14.80
N SER A 182 -9.61 -3.32 14.72
CA SER A 182 -8.78 -3.42 15.93
C SER A 182 -8.82 -2.16 16.79
N ALA A 183 -8.93 -0.99 16.18
CA ALA A 183 -9.06 0.28 16.90
C ALA A 183 -10.48 0.50 17.43
N ASN A 184 -11.50 -0.05 16.75
CA ASN A 184 -12.89 0.07 17.16
C ASN A 184 -13.65 -1.25 16.91
N PRO A 185 -13.71 -2.17 17.90
CA PRO A 185 -14.44 -3.43 17.78
C PRO A 185 -15.95 -3.26 17.52
N TRP A 186 -16.49 -2.10 17.82
CA TRP A 186 -17.89 -1.74 17.55
C TRP A 186 -18.10 -1.08 16.19
N HIS A 187 -17.05 -1.00 15.37
CA HIS A 187 -17.18 -0.47 14.02
C HIS A 187 -18.19 -1.32 13.23
N ARG A 188 -19.01 -0.66 12.40
CA ARG A 188 -20.05 -1.33 11.59
C ARG A 188 -19.53 -2.47 10.71
N TRP A 189 -18.26 -2.49 10.37
CA TRP A 189 -17.64 -3.62 9.66
C TRP A 189 -17.44 -4.85 10.56
N ALA A 190 -17.40 -4.67 11.87
CA ALA A 190 -17.38 -5.77 12.80
C ALA A 190 -18.80 -6.31 13.09
N ILE A 191 -19.76 -5.40 13.26
CA ILE A 191 -21.10 -5.75 13.80
C ILE A 191 -22.25 -5.71 12.77
N GLY A 192 -22.04 -5.12 11.58
CA GLY A 192 -23.11 -4.90 10.60
C GLY A 192 -24.01 -3.70 10.95
N SER A 193 -25.26 -3.75 10.49
CA SER A 193 -26.25 -2.68 10.70
C SER A 193 -27.13 -2.90 11.95
N THR A 194 -26.90 -3.96 12.73
CA THR A 194 -27.70 -4.28 13.92
C THR A 194 -26.89 -4.11 15.20
N ASP A 195 -27.43 -3.33 16.14
CA ASP A 195 -26.87 -3.08 17.49
C ASP A 195 -27.01 -4.31 18.43
N THR A 196 -26.74 -5.50 17.98
CA THR A 196 -26.91 -6.68 18.85
C THR A 196 -25.61 -7.01 19.58
N ALA A 197 -25.73 -7.23 20.89
CA ALA A 197 -24.63 -7.61 21.78
C ALA A 197 -23.88 -8.90 21.36
N ALA A 198 -24.45 -9.70 20.46
CA ALA A 198 -23.79 -10.85 19.84
C ALA A 198 -22.62 -10.50 18.91
N ALA A 199 -22.55 -9.26 18.44
CA ALA A 199 -21.47 -8.79 17.56
C ALA A 199 -20.10 -8.65 18.25
N ALA A 200 -20.07 -8.60 19.59
CA ALA A 200 -18.83 -8.49 20.37
C ALA A 200 -17.90 -9.72 20.28
N VAL A 201 -18.32 -10.78 19.59
CA VAL A 201 -17.56 -12.04 19.47
C VAL A 201 -16.68 -12.10 18.21
N ALA A 202 -16.82 -11.14 17.29
CA ALA A 202 -15.95 -11.12 16.08
C ALA A 202 -14.48 -10.87 16.47
N PRO A 203 -13.50 -11.60 15.90
CA PRO A 203 -12.10 -11.39 16.21
C PRO A 203 -11.69 -9.99 15.76
N HIS A 204 -11.36 -9.14 16.73
CA HIS A 204 -10.99 -7.73 16.50
C HIS A 204 -9.47 -7.52 16.43
N THR A 205 -8.67 -8.44 16.94
CA THR A 205 -7.21 -8.34 16.82
C THR A 205 -6.75 -8.62 15.39
N PRO A 206 -5.62 -8.02 14.90
CA PRO A 206 -5.09 -8.31 13.58
C PRO A 206 -4.95 -9.81 13.28
N LEU A 207 -4.31 -10.55 14.17
CA LEU A 207 -4.15 -12.01 14.04
C LEU A 207 -5.48 -12.75 14.05
N GLY A 208 -6.44 -12.32 14.87
CA GLY A 208 -7.77 -12.92 14.90
C GLY A 208 -8.52 -12.73 13.58
N GLN A 209 -8.48 -11.52 13.01
CA GLN A 209 -9.06 -11.22 11.71
C GLN A 209 -8.40 -12.06 10.60
N GLU A 210 -7.06 -12.18 10.62
CA GLU A 210 -6.32 -12.99 9.67
C GLU A 210 -6.62 -14.49 9.80
N CYS A 211 -6.67 -15.01 11.01
CA CYS A 211 -7.07 -16.42 11.26
C CYS A 211 -8.46 -16.71 10.72
N THR A 212 -9.41 -15.79 10.89
CA THR A 212 -10.77 -15.92 10.35
C THR A 212 -10.74 -15.91 8.81
N LEU A 213 -10.00 -14.97 8.19
CA LEU A 213 -9.82 -14.92 6.73
C LEU A 213 -9.25 -16.24 6.18
N ILE A 214 -8.25 -16.80 6.85
CA ILE A 214 -7.63 -18.06 6.40
C ILE A 214 -8.63 -19.21 6.54
N ARG A 215 -9.11 -19.48 7.76
CA ARG A 215 -9.89 -20.69 8.07
C ARG A 215 -11.28 -20.71 7.46
N GLU A 216 -11.96 -19.57 7.46
CA GLU A 216 -13.36 -19.50 7.07
C GLU A 216 -13.56 -19.09 5.61
N ILE A 217 -12.56 -18.50 5.00
CA ILE A 217 -12.64 -18.00 3.62
C ILE A 217 -11.66 -18.76 2.72
N ARG A 218 -10.36 -18.61 2.95
CA ARG A 218 -9.34 -19.13 2.01
C ARG A 218 -9.32 -20.66 1.95
N ASP A 219 -9.47 -21.34 3.08
CA ASP A 219 -9.45 -22.80 3.15
C ASP A 219 -10.72 -23.44 2.56
N THR A 220 -11.80 -22.66 2.40
CA THR A 220 -13.11 -23.14 1.95
C THR A 220 -13.54 -22.61 0.58
N MET A 221 -12.88 -21.58 0.05
CA MET A 221 -13.27 -20.91 -1.19
C MET A 221 -13.02 -21.79 -2.43
N LYS A 222 -13.93 -21.70 -3.40
CA LYS A 222 -13.69 -22.26 -4.73
C LYS A 222 -12.65 -21.41 -5.49
N PRO A 223 -11.89 -22.01 -6.43
CA PRO A 223 -11.08 -21.26 -7.36
C PRO A 223 -11.91 -20.21 -8.14
N PHE A 224 -11.33 -19.05 -8.45
CA PHE A 224 -12.06 -17.94 -9.08
C PHE A 224 -12.75 -18.35 -10.41
N HIS A 225 -12.14 -19.24 -11.18
CA HIS A 225 -12.67 -19.71 -12.47
C HIS A 225 -13.89 -20.68 -12.35
N GLN A 226 -14.24 -21.08 -11.13
CA GLN A 226 -15.44 -21.89 -10.84
C GLN A 226 -16.57 -21.07 -10.19
N ARG A 227 -16.41 -19.75 -10.13
CA ARG A 227 -17.36 -18.83 -9.51
C ARG A 227 -18.24 -18.15 -10.55
N LYS A 228 -19.25 -17.41 -10.08
CA LYS A 228 -20.15 -16.62 -10.95
C LYS A 228 -19.34 -15.58 -11.73
N ILE A 229 -19.47 -15.55 -13.06
CA ILE A 229 -18.86 -14.55 -13.94
C ILE A 229 -19.68 -13.25 -13.85
N ARG A 230 -19.62 -12.63 -12.70
CA ARG A 230 -20.25 -11.34 -12.36
C ARG A 230 -19.35 -10.59 -11.42
N ILE A 231 -19.64 -9.32 -11.25
CA ILE A 231 -18.87 -8.39 -10.42
C ILE A 231 -19.61 -8.20 -9.09
N TYR A 232 -19.02 -8.63 -7.99
CA TYR A 232 -19.51 -8.26 -6.66
C TYR A 232 -19.10 -6.83 -6.32
N SER A 233 -20.01 -6.06 -5.78
CA SER A 233 -19.76 -4.71 -5.32
C SER A 233 -20.36 -4.47 -3.94
N ASN A 234 -19.53 -4.09 -2.97
CA ASN A 234 -19.92 -3.53 -1.68
C ASN A 234 -19.59 -2.04 -1.59
N VAL A 235 -19.47 -1.39 -2.75
CA VAL A 235 -19.11 0.02 -2.85
C VAL A 235 -20.23 0.89 -2.31
N MET A 236 -19.87 1.74 -1.35
CA MET A 236 -20.79 2.76 -0.84
C MET A 236 -20.79 3.97 -1.76
N LEU A 237 -21.97 4.39 -2.19
CA LEU A 237 -22.17 5.59 -2.99
C LEU A 237 -22.12 6.82 -2.08
N CYS A 238 -20.96 7.13 -1.56
CA CYS A 238 -20.70 8.37 -0.85
C CYS A 238 -19.73 9.21 -1.68
N PRO A 239 -19.75 10.55 -1.54
CA PRO A 239 -18.74 11.40 -2.16
C PRO A 239 -17.34 10.89 -1.81
N ASP A 240 -16.51 10.70 -2.81
CA ASP A 240 -15.10 10.38 -2.68
C ASP A 240 -14.28 11.42 -3.44
N ARG A 241 -12.98 11.45 -3.19
CA ARG A 241 -12.07 12.43 -3.75
C ARG A 241 -12.05 12.48 -5.29
N PHE A 242 -12.32 11.34 -5.93
CA PHE A 242 -12.21 11.16 -7.39
C PHE A 242 -13.57 11.02 -8.07
N ASN A 243 -14.66 10.97 -7.32
CA ASN A 243 -16.01 10.62 -7.79
C ASN A 243 -16.06 9.29 -8.58
N ASP A 244 -15.12 8.39 -8.26
CA ASP A 244 -14.90 7.18 -9.06
C ASP A 244 -15.94 6.09 -8.75
N ARG A 245 -16.41 6.02 -7.50
CA ARG A 245 -17.42 5.05 -7.05
C ARG A 245 -18.76 5.23 -7.77
N VAL A 246 -19.22 6.47 -7.85
CA VAL A 246 -20.47 6.81 -8.54
C VAL A 246 -20.32 6.57 -10.03
N THR A 247 -19.17 6.96 -10.61
CA THR A 247 -18.86 6.74 -12.02
C THR A 247 -18.86 5.27 -12.37
N ALA A 248 -18.21 4.43 -11.56
CA ALA A 248 -18.16 2.99 -11.78
C ALA A 248 -19.56 2.36 -11.81
N ILE A 249 -20.39 2.64 -10.81
CA ILE A 249 -21.75 2.07 -10.74
C ILE A 249 -22.64 2.56 -11.87
N ARG A 250 -22.45 3.80 -12.35
CA ARG A 250 -23.23 4.37 -13.45
C ARG A 250 -22.83 3.80 -14.82
N GLU A 251 -21.54 3.53 -15.04
CA GLU A 251 -21.01 3.19 -16.37
C GLU A 251 -20.94 1.69 -16.65
N ILE A 252 -20.84 0.86 -15.61
CA ILE A 252 -20.83 -0.59 -15.77
C ILE A 252 -22.27 -1.08 -16.01
N PRO A 253 -22.52 -1.98 -17.00
CA PRO A 253 -23.82 -2.58 -17.20
C PRO A 253 -24.37 -3.23 -15.93
N ALA A 254 -25.58 -2.82 -15.52
CA ALA A 254 -26.19 -3.22 -14.25
C ALA A 254 -26.37 -4.74 -14.11
N GLU A 255 -26.59 -5.45 -15.22
CA GLU A 255 -26.71 -6.91 -15.26
C GLU A 255 -25.40 -7.63 -14.91
N LEU A 256 -24.24 -6.95 -15.02
CA LEU A 256 -22.94 -7.52 -14.64
C LEU A 256 -22.61 -7.31 -13.16
N ILE A 257 -23.27 -6.37 -12.47
CA ILE A 257 -22.99 -6.04 -11.09
C ILE A 257 -23.98 -6.75 -10.15
N SER A 258 -23.46 -7.30 -9.07
CA SER A 258 -24.22 -7.71 -7.87
C SER A 258 -23.92 -6.74 -6.74
N GLN A 259 -24.73 -5.67 -6.64
CA GLN A 259 -24.53 -4.62 -5.66
C GLN A 259 -25.07 -5.00 -4.29
N GLN A 260 -24.23 -4.98 -3.28
CA GLN A 260 -24.62 -5.05 -1.87
C GLN A 260 -25.07 -3.65 -1.42
N THR A 261 -26.31 -3.52 -1.00
CA THR A 261 -26.92 -2.23 -0.62
C THR A 261 -26.97 -2.00 0.90
N THR A 262 -26.76 -3.05 1.70
CA THR A 262 -26.81 -2.99 3.16
C THR A 262 -25.45 -3.20 3.79
N PHE A 263 -25.23 -2.61 4.95
CA PHE A 263 -24.04 -2.91 5.76
C PHE A 263 -24.16 -4.29 6.36
N ILE A 264 -23.13 -5.10 6.13
CA ILE A 264 -22.97 -6.42 6.76
C ILE A 264 -21.57 -6.50 7.37
N PRO A 265 -21.34 -7.40 8.34
CA PRO A 265 -20.00 -7.62 8.89
C PRO A 265 -18.98 -7.98 7.80
N ARG A 266 -17.73 -7.59 8.01
CA ARG A 266 -16.64 -7.85 7.07
C ARG A 266 -16.51 -9.33 6.70
N ILE A 267 -16.64 -10.24 7.67
CA ILE A 267 -16.58 -11.68 7.38
C ILE A 267 -17.66 -12.11 6.40
N GLN A 268 -18.89 -11.58 6.53
CA GLN A 268 -19.95 -11.87 5.58
C GLN A 268 -19.68 -11.22 4.21
N THR A 269 -19.08 -10.05 4.17
CA THR A 269 -18.61 -9.43 2.93
C THR A 269 -17.59 -10.33 2.21
N TRP A 270 -16.63 -10.87 2.94
CA TRP A 270 -15.64 -11.80 2.37
C TRP A 270 -16.27 -13.10 1.86
N ARG A 271 -17.21 -13.69 2.60
CA ARG A 271 -17.99 -14.85 2.14
C ARG A 271 -18.74 -14.54 0.84
N ASN A 272 -19.41 -13.39 0.79
CA ASN A 272 -20.11 -12.96 -0.43
C ASN A 272 -19.16 -12.75 -1.60
N MET A 273 -17.97 -12.15 -1.38
CA MET A 273 -16.95 -11.99 -2.43
C MET A 273 -16.61 -13.33 -3.08
N THR A 274 -16.43 -14.40 -2.28
CA THR A 274 -16.01 -15.72 -2.80
C THR A 274 -17.03 -16.40 -3.69
N GLU A 275 -18.25 -15.92 -3.78
CA GLU A 275 -19.25 -16.41 -4.73
C GLU A 275 -19.01 -15.92 -6.18
N TYR A 276 -18.22 -14.86 -6.35
CA TYR A 276 -18.01 -14.17 -7.61
C TYR A 276 -16.54 -14.25 -8.05
N ALA A 277 -16.32 -14.30 -9.37
CA ALA A 277 -14.98 -14.27 -9.93
C ALA A 277 -14.36 -12.86 -9.80
N PHE A 278 -15.19 -11.83 -9.90
CA PHE A 278 -14.72 -10.43 -9.93
C PHE A 278 -15.26 -9.61 -8.76
N VAL A 279 -14.47 -8.62 -8.32
CA VAL A 279 -14.85 -7.63 -7.29
C VAL A 279 -14.56 -6.24 -7.81
N LEU A 280 -15.55 -5.35 -7.74
CA LEU A 280 -15.39 -3.95 -8.10
C LEU A 280 -14.55 -3.19 -7.05
N SER A 281 -13.45 -2.61 -7.48
CA SER A 281 -12.57 -1.85 -6.58
C SER A 281 -12.22 -0.46 -7.13
N PRO A 282 -13.19 0.47 -7.17
CA PRO A 282 -12.94 1.86 -7.52
C PRO A 282 -12.14 2.56 -6.43
N PHE A 283 -11.58 3.71 -6.77
CA PHE A 283 -10.84 4.55 -5.84
C PHE A 283 -11.66 4.91 -4.60
N GLY A 284 -10.95 5.12 -3.50
CA GLY A 284 -11.47 5.72 -2.30
C GLY A 284 -10.95 7.16 -2.15
N ASN A 285 -10.41 7.49 -0.99
CA ASN A 285 -9.65 8.72 -0.80
C ASN A 285 -8.26 8.62 -1.45
N GLY A 286 -7.66 7.42 -1.44
CA GLY A 286 -6.50 7.07 -2.25
C GLY A 286 -6.87 6.21 -3.45
N MET A 287 -5.94 6.07 -4.40
CA MET A 287 -6.13 5.22 -5.60
C MET A 287 -5.86 3.74 -5.30
N ASP A 288 -4.96 3.42 -4.36
CA ASP A 288 -4.81 2.06 -3.83
C ASP A 288 -5.77 1.88 -2.65
N CYS A 289 -6.56 0.82 -2.68
CA CYS A 289 -7.64 0.58 -1.73
C CYS A 289 -7.51 -0.79 -1.05
N HIS A 290 -7.80 -0.86 0.24
CA HIS A 290 -7.86 -2.12 0.99
C HIS A 290 -8.72 -3.18 0.30
N ARG A 291 -9.84 -2.77 -0.33
CA ARG A 291 -10.75 -3.68 -1.06
C ARG A 291 -10.04 -4.48 -2.15
N THR A 292 -9.09 -3.89 -2.87
CA THR A 292 -8.30 -4.59 -3.90
C THR A 292 -7.55 -5.77 -3.29
N TRP A 293 -6.89 -5.55 -2.15
CA TRP A 293 -6.09 -6.56 -1.47
C TRP A 293 -6.95 -7.60 -0.75
N GLU A 294 -8.04 -7.19 -0.14
CA GLU A 294 -9.03 -8.12 0.43
C GLU A 294 -9.64 -9.03 -0.65
N ALA A 295 -9.98 -8.48 -1.82
CA ALA A 295 -10.50 -9.28 -2.94
C ALA A 295 -9.47 -10.31 -3.42
N LEU A 296 -8.20 -9.92 -3.58
CA LEU A 296 -7.11 -10.85 -3.93
C LEU A 296 -6.95 -11.95 -2.89
N LEU A 297 -7.00 -11.60 -1.61
CA LEU A 297 -6.92 -12.58 -0.51
C LEU A 297 -8.14 -13.50 -0.44
N CYS A 298 -9.31 -13.03 -0.84
CA CYS A 298 -10.49 -13.85 -1.05
C CYS A 298 -10.45 -14.64 -2.37
N GLY A 299 -9.32 -14.63 -3.08
CA GLY A 299 -9.13 -15.35 -4.34
C GLY A 299 -10.00 -14.83 -5.49
N CYS A 300 -10.42 -13.55 -5.45
CA CYS A 300 -11.17 -12.90 -6.52
C CYS A 300 -10.21 -12.14 -7.45
N ILE A 301 -10.71 -11.74 -8.60
CA ILE A 301 -10.06 -10.83 -9.53
C ILE A 301 -10.64 -9.42 -9.27
N PRO A 302 -9.93 -8.52 -8.57
CA PRO A 302 -10.40 -7.14 -8.46
C PRO A 302 -10.34 -6.44 -9.81
N ILE A 303 -11.33 -5.60 -10.09
CA ILE A 303 -11.36 -4.71 -11.24
C ILE A 303 -11.02 -3.31 -10.74
N VAL A 304 -9.97 -2.73 -11.27
CA VAL A 304 -9.46 -1.40 -10.94
C VAL A 304 -9.33 -0.53 -12.19
N ARG A 305 -9.39 0.78 -12.02
CA ARG A 305 -9.10 1.70 -13.10
C ARG A 305 -7.59 1.92 -13.23
N SER A 306 -7.11 2.07 -14.47
CA SER A 306 -5.71 2.37 -14.81
C SER A 306 -5.21 3.64 -14.12
N THR A 307 -4.02 3.58 -13.55
CA THR A 307 -3.35 4.68 -12.85
C THR A 307 -1.84 4.55 -12.95
N VAL A 308 -1.13 5.53 -12.39
CA VAL A 308 0.33 5.48 -12.19
C VAL A 308 0.79 4.35 -11.25
N PHE A 309 -0.15 3.59 -10.67
CA PHE A 309 0.13 2.47 -9.75
C PHE A 309 -0.04 1.09 -10.39
N ASN A 310 -0.26 1.00 -11.70
CA ASN A 310 -0.46 -0.28 -12.38
C ASN A 310 0.67 -1.30 -12.12
N ASP A 311 1.91 -0.81 -12.03
CA ASP A 311 3.10 -1.65 -11.74
C ASP A 311 2.99 -2.39 -10.39
N LEU A 312 2.21 -1.87 -9.44
CA LEU A 312 1.95 -2.50 -8.15
C LEU A 312 1.27 -3.87 -8.32
N PHE A 313 0.39 -3.97 -9.32
CA PHE A 313 -0.41 -5.15 -9.60
C PHE A 313 0.24 -6.14 -10.57
N GLU A 314 1.44 -5.83 -11.07
CA GLU A 314 2.15 -6.72 -12.01
C GLU A 314 2.31 -8.14 -11.45
N GLY A 315 1.84 -9.13 -12.21
CA GLY A 315 1.86 -10.55 -11.84
C GLY A 315 0.75 -10.96 -10.86
N LEU A 316 -0.14 -10.06 -10.45
CA LEU A 316 -1.35 -10.41 -9.70
C LEU A 316 -2.57 -10.52 -10.63
N PRO A 317 -3.59 -11.32 -10.29
CA PRO A 317 -4.83 -11.41 -11.07
C PRO A 317 -5.71 -10.17 -10.82
N VAL A 318 -5.31 -9.04 -11.39
CA VAL A 318 -6.04 -7.76 -11.31
C VAL A 318 -6.43 -7.33 -12.71
N LEU A 319 -7.73 -7.14 -12.96
CA LEU A 319 -8.23 -6.62 -14.22
C LEU A 319 -8.17 -5.08 -14.19
N ILE A 320 -7.26 -4.52 -14.98
CA ILE A 320 -7.08 -3.07 -15.11
C ILE A 320 -7.84 -2.60 -16.35
N VAL A 321 -8.72 -1.61 -16.18
CA VAL A 321 -9.50 -1.00 -17.25
C VAL A 321 -9.20 0.50 -17.36
N GLU A 322 -9.24 1.06 -18.57
CA GLU A 322 -9.05 2.50 -18.76
C GLU A 322 -10.29 3.28 -18.31
N ARG A 323 -11.48 2.75 -18.63
CA ARG A 323 -12.78 3.33 -18.29
C ARG A 323 -13.71 2.26 -17.77
N TRP A 324 -14.59 2.60 -16.86
CA TRP A 324 -15.60 1.67 -16.34
C TRP A 324 -16.56 1.18 -17.43
N SER A 325 -16.82 2.02 -18.44
CA SER A 325 -17.63 1.67 -19.63
C SER A 325 -16.99 0.61 -20.55
N ASP A 326 -15.71 0.30 -20.39
CA ASP A 326 -15.04 -0.73 -21.18
C ASP A 326 -15.40 -2.16 -20.68
N ILE A 327 -16.05 -2.26 -19.51
CA ILE A 327 -16.45 -3.53 -18.91
C ILE A 327 -17.64 -4.12 -19.68
N SER A 328 -17.46 -5.34 -20.17
CA SER A 328 -18.47 -6.14 -20.85
C SER A 328 -18.37 -7.59 -20.41
N LEU A 329 -19.41 -8.38 -20.65
CA LEU A 329 -19.38 -9.82 -20.40
C LEU A 329 -18.21 -10.49 -21.16
N GLN A 330 -17.98 -10.08 -22.40
CA GLN A 330 -16.87 -10.61 -23.20
C GLN A 330 -15.51 -10.32 -22.55
N LEU A 331 -15.29 -9.10 -22.05
CA LEU A 331 -14.06 -8.74 -21.35
C LEU A 331 -13.87 -9.62 -20.10
N LEU A 332 -14.93 -9.81 -19.29
CA LEU A 332 -14.86 -10.64 -18.08
C LEU A 332 -14.53 -12.09 -18.41
N VAL A 333 -15.16 -12.68 -19.44
CA VAL A 333 -14.89 -14.05 -19.87
C VAL A 333 -13.45 -14.21 -20.36
N THR A 334 -12.96 -13.27 -21.17
CA THR A 334 -11.58 -13.29 -21.68
C THR A 334 -10.57 -13.16 -20.54
N ALA A 335 -10.75 -12.18 -19.65
CA ALA A 335 -9.87 -11.97 -18.51
C ALA A 335 -9.84 -13.20 -17.56
N LEU A 336 -11.00 -13.83 -17.34
CA LEU A 336 -11.09 -15.04 -16.52
C LEU A 336 -10.25 -16.19 -17.12
N ALA A 337 -10.34 -16.39 -18.44
CA ALA A 337 -9.58 -17.42 -19.15
C ALA A 337 -8.06 -17.14 -19.09
N ASP A 338 -7.65 -15.90 -19.31
CA ASP A 338 -6.25 -15.48 -19.26
C ASP A 338 -5.65 -15.66 -17.85
N PHE A 339 -6.37 -15.25 -16.81
CA PHE A 339 -5.89 -15.43 -15.44
C PHE A 339 -5.89 -16.89 -15.00
N LYS A 340 -6.84 -17.70 -15.51
CA LYS A 340 -6.82 -19.14 -15.28
C LYS A 340 -5.57 -19.78 -15.91
N ASP A 341 -5.26 -19.45 -17.16
CA ASP A 341 -4.07 -19.95 -17.85
C ASP A 341 -2.78 -19.59 -17.11
N LYS A 342 -2.65 -18.32 -16.68
CA LYS A 342 -1.51 -17.87 -15.86
C LYS A 342 -1.44 -18.57 -14.50
N HIS A 343 -2.59 -18.81 -13.87
CA HIS A 343 -2.66 -19.56 -12.61
C HIS A 343 -2.17 -20.99 -12.77
N ASP A 344 -2.66 -21.68 -13.80
CA ASP A 344 -2.31 -23.07 -14.09
C ASP A 344 -0.81 -23.23 -14.45
N LYS A 345 -0.21 -22.20 -15.04
CA LYS A 345 1.23 -22.13 -15.34
C LYS A 345 2.10 -21.68 -14.16
N GLY A 346 1.51 -21.27 -13.04
CA GLY A 346 2.25 -20.76 -11.88
C GLY A 346 2.90 -19.39 -12.10
N GLU A 347 2.38 -18.59 -13.04
CA GLU A 347 2.93 -17.27 -13.39
C GLU A 347 2.44 -16.14 -12.47
N LEU A 348 1.41 -16.42 -11.63
CA LEU A 348 0.87 -15.41 -10.71
C LEU A 348 1.72 -15.30 -9.44
N LYS A 349 2.09 -14.07 -9.09
CA LYS A 349 3.02 -13.72 -8.01
C LYS A 349 2.27 -13.50 -6.69
N TYR A 350 1.59 -14.53 -6.17
CA TYR A 350 0.82 -14.44 -4.93
C TYR A 350 1.67 -14.11 -3.68
N GLU A 351 2.99 -14.30 -3.74
CA GLU A 351 3.91 -13.87 -2.69
C GLU A 351 3.87 -12.36 -2.41
N LYS A 352 3.41 -11.55 -3.38
CA LYS A 352 3.17 -10.11 -3.20
C LYS A 352 2.02 -9.80 -2.23
N LEU A 353 1.24 -10.79 -1.83
CA LEU A 353 0.22 -10.65 -0.78
C LEU A 353 0.80 -10.85 0.63
N ASP A 354 2.01 -11.39 0.75
CA ASP A 354 2.65 -11.65 2.04
C ASP A 354 3.48 -10.45 2.50
N LEU A 355 3.40 -10.12 3.79
CA LEU A 355 4.20 -9.07 4.42
C LEU A 355 5.70 -9.32 4.26
N ALA A 356 6.11 -10.57 4.37
CA ALA A 356 7.51 -10.98 4.22
C ALA A 356 8.11 -10.66 2.84
N TYR A 357 7.29 -10.60 1.79
CA TYR A 357 7.76 -10.20 0.46
C TYR A 357 8.39 -8.81 0.46
N TYR A 358 7.83 -7.89 1.22
CA TYR A 358 8.30 -6.50 1.31
C TYR A 358 9.35 -6.32 2.39
N THR A 359 9.17 -6.94 3.57
CA THR A 359 10.08 -6.72 4.71
C THR A 359 11.48 -7.28 4.49
N LYS A 360 11.63 -8.35 3.70
CA LYS A 360 12.96 -8.87 3.31
C LYS A 360 13.82 -7.87 2.54
N MET A 361 13.25 -6.77 2.04
CA MET A 361 13.98 -5.74 1.31
C MET A 361 14.64 -4.72 2.24
N PHE A 362 14.32 -4.71 3.54
CA PHE A 362 14.86 -3.79 4.53
C PHE A 362 15.19 -4.46 5.89
N SER A 363 15.32 -5.78 5.89
CA SER A 363 15.80 -6.57 7.03
C SER A 363 17.28 -6.89 6.91
#